data_a8934cc6cef0517f1e6fedbecd39df4f
#
_entry.id   a8934cc6cef0517f1e6fedbecd39df4f
#
_cell.length_a   1.000
_cell.length_b   1.000
_cell.length_c   1.000
_cell.angle_alpha   90.00
_cell.angle_beta   90.00
_cell.angle_gamma   90.00
#
_symmetry.space_group_name_H-M   'P 1'
#
loop_
_entity.id
_entity.type
_entity.pdbx_description
1 polymer ?
#
loop_
_entity_poly.entity_id
_entity_poly.type
_entity_poly.pdbx_seq_one_letter_code
_entity_poly.pdbx_strand_id
1 'polypeptide(L)'
;GALVGMDMRICSPESLFPEQEIIDLAKQIAQKSNGRITVTSDIDAAVSGADVLYTDVWVSMGEEDKFAERIELLTPFQVNMEMIKKTGNENVIFLHCLPAFHDTETAYGMEMFEKHGLKEMEVTDEVFRSRHSHVFDQAENRMHTIKAVMAATLGDI
;
A
#
# COMPACT_ATOMS: atom_id res chain seq x y z
N GLY A 1 7.24 6.85 -8.21
CA GLY A 1 8.44 6.14 -7.76
C GLY A 1 9.52 6.11 -8.82
N ALA A 2 9.19 5.76 -10.07
CA ALA A 2 10.13 5.74 -11.18
C ALA A 2 10.81 7.11 -11.42
N LEU A 3 10.06 8.19 -11.33
CA LEU A 3 10.57 9.55 -11.58
C LEU A 3 11.58 10.03 -10.52
N VAL A 4 11.42 9.60 -9.28
CA VAL A 4 12.26 10.04 -8.16
C VAL A 4 13.36 9.05 -7.77
N GLY A 5 13.57 8.00 -8.59
CA GLY A 5 14.68 7.06 -8.41
C GLY A 5 14.48 6.02 -7.29
N MET A 6 13.23 5.65 -6.98
CA MET A 6 12.94 4.63 -5.98
C MET A 6 13.23 3.21 -6.50
N ASP A 7 13.64 2.30 -5.61
CA ASP A 7 13.46 0.85 -5.80
C ASP A 7 12.03 0.50 -5.40
N MET A 8 11.13 0.58 -6.35
CA MET A 8 9.70 0.35 -6.13
C MET A 8 9.31 -1.07 -6.55
N ARG A 9 8.72 -1.81 -5.64
CA ARG A 9 8.31 -3.20 -5.83
C ARG A 9 6.79 -3.28 -5.68
N ILE A 10 6.11 -3.66 -6.75
CA ILE A 10 4.66 -3.91 -6.77
C ILE A 10 4.48 -5.40 -6.53
N CYS A 11 3.87 -5.73 -5.38
CA CYS A 11 3.64 -7.10 -4.95
C CYS A 11 2.13 -7.37 -4.89
N SER A 12 1.64 -8.23 -5.76
CA SER A 12 0.23 -8.59 -5.83
C SER A 12 0.04 -9.95 -6.51
N PRO A 13 -1.16 -10.56 -6.49
CA PRO A 13 -1.50 -11.67 -7.38
C PRO A 13 -1.26 -11.29 -8.85
N GLU A 14 -0.82 -12.25 -9.67
CA GLU A 14 -0.54 -11.99 -11.09
C GLU A 14 -1.73 -11.44 -11.87
N SER A 15 -2.96 -11.86 -11.51
CA SER A 15 -4.20 -11.36 -12.11
C SER A 15 -4.48 -9.87 -11.85
N LEU A 16 -3.73 -9.26 -10.90
CA LEU A 16 -3.85 -7.86 -10.52
C LEU A 16 -2.61 -7.03 -10.89
N PHE A 17 -1.70 -7.60 -11.69
CA PHE A 17 -0.56 -6.84 -12.18
C PHE A 17 -1.00 -5.68 -13.06
N PRO A 18 -0.29 -4.55 -13.01
CA PRO A 18 -0.51 -3.47 -13.96
C PRO A 18 -0.32 -3.96 -15.40
N GLU A 19 -0.93 -3.30 -16.36
CA GLU A 19 -0.75 -3.61 -17.77
C GLU A 19 0.72 -3.49 -18.18
N GLN A 20 1.17 -4.39 -19.07
CA GLN A 20 2.57 -4.49 -19.46
C GLN A 20 3.14 -3.18 -20.02
N GLU A 21 2.34 -2.44 -20.78
CA GLU A 21 2.71 -1.10 -21.29
C GLU A 21 3.11 -0.13 -20.17
N ILE A 22 2.36 -0.13 -19.07
CA ILE A 22 2.61 0.74 -17.91
C ILE A 22 3.88 0.32 -17.19
N ILE A 23 4.09 -1.01 -17.03
CA ILE A 23 5.31 -1.56 -16.42
C ILE A 23 6.54 -1.16 -17.25
N ASP A 24 6.46 -1.30 -18.56
CA ASP A 24 7.58 -0.99 -19.47
C ASP A 24 7.91 0.51 -19.47
N LEU A 25 6.88 1.36 -19.49
CA LEU A 25 7.05 2.82 -19.37
C LEU A 25 7.70 3.19 -18.02
N ALA A 26 7.23 2.62 -16.92
CA ALA A 26 7.80 2.87 -15.59
C ALA A 26 9.27 2.44 -15.52
N LYS A 27 9.63 1.28 -16.08
CA LYS A 27 11.02 0.80 -16.16
C LYS A 27 11.92 1.73 -17.00
N GLN A 28 11.42 2.23 -18.12
CA GLN A 28 12.16 3.21 -18.96
C GLN A 28 12.43 4.52 -18.21
N ILE A 29 11.44 5.02 -17.45
CA ILE A 29 11.59 6.22 -16.62
C ILE A 29 12.61 5.95 -15.51
N ALA A 30 12.50 4.82 -14.81
CA ALA A 30 13.38 4.45 -13.72
C ALA A 30 14.87 4.38 -14.14
N GLN A 31 15.15 3.94 -15.37
CA GLN A 31 16.53 3.93 -15.91
C GLN A 31 17.17 5.33 -15.94
N LYS A 32 16.37 6.38 -16.15
CA LYS A 32 16.86 7.78 -16.23
C LYS A 32 17.10 8.38 -14.84
N SER A 33 16.44 7.87 -13.82
CA SER A 33 16.50 8.37 -12.43
C SER A 33 17.36 7.48 -11.52
N ASN A 34 18.00 6.42 -12.05
CA ASN A 34 18.68 5.38 -11.29
C ASN A 34 17.74 4.61 -10.34
N GLY A 35 16.44 4.60 -10.62
CA GLY A 35 15.46 3.82 -9.90
C GLY A 35 15.31 2.40 -10.44
N ARG A 36 14.49 1.61 -9.78
CA ARG A 36 14.14 0.25 -10.22
C ARG A 36 12.66 -0.01 -10.01
N ILE A 37 12.03 -0.68 -10.98
CA ILE A 37 10.64 -1.13 -10.89
C ILE A 37 10.60 -2.64 -10.99
N THR A 38 10.06 -3.30 -9.99
CA THR A 38 9.84 -4.74 -9.95
C THR A 38 8.36 -5.02 -9.76
N VAL A 39 7.80 -5.97 -10.51
CA VAL A 39 6.44 -6.48 -10.33
C VAL A 39 6.56 -7.98 -10.08
N THR A 40 5.98 -8.46 -8.99
CA THR A 40 6.11 -9.86 -8.57
C THR A 40 4.94 -10.31 -7.70
N SER A 41 4.66 -11.60 -7.70
CA SER A 41 3.76 -12.25 -6.73
C SER A 41 4.54 -12.93 -5.58
N ASP A 42 5.88 -12.90 -5.63
CA ASP A 42 6.74 -13.43 -4.57
C ASP A 42 6.89 -12.39 -3.45
N ILE A 43 6.17 -12.61 -2.35
CA ILE A 43 6.13 -11.71 -1.19
C ILE A 43 7.52 -11.61 -0.55
N ASP A 44 8.23 -12.73 -0.38
CA ASP A 44 9.52 -12.74 0.31
C ASP A 44 10.56 -11.93 -0.49
N ALA A 45 10.58 -12.08 -1.78
CA ALA A 45 11.43 -11.29 -2.68
C ALA A 45 11.05 -9.80 -2.67
N ALA A 46 9.74 -9.50 -2.61
CA ALA A 46 9.25 -8.12 -2.63
C ALA A 46 9.62 -7.36 -1.36
N VAL A 47 9.44 -7.97 -0.19
CA VAL A 47 9.58 -7.27 1.10
C VAL A 47 11.01 -7.26 1.64
N SER A 48 11.87 -8.18 1.20
CA SER A 48 13.26 -8.27 1.69
C SER A 48 14.02 -6.96 1.52
N GLY A 49 14.51 -6.41 2.64
CA GLY A 49 15.25 -5.15 2.69
C GLY A 49 14.41 -3.90 2.40
N ALA A 50 13.08 -3.99 2.46
CA ALA A 50 12.22 -2.83 2.23
C ALA A 50 12.33 -1.81 3.36
N ASP A 51 12.35 -0.52 3.01
CA ASP A 51 12.27 0.59 3.96
C ASP A 51 10.83 1.00 4.23
N VAL A 52 9.94 0.74 3.28
CA VAL A 52 8.53 1.12 3.33
C VAL A 52 7.67 -0.03 2.84
N LEU A 53 6.64 -0.39 3.61
CA LEU A 53 5.51 -1.21 3.16
C LEU A 53 4.29 -0.30 3.02
N TYR A 54 3.71 -0.27 1.82
CA TYR A 54 2.54 0.54 1.51
C TYR A 54 1.41 -0.38 1.03
N THR A 55 0.23 -0.29 1.62
CA THR A 55 -0.96 -1.00 1.12
C THR A 55 -2.14 -0.06 0.95
N ASP A 56 -3.15 -0.53 0.24
CA ASP A 56 -4.42 0.12 -0.01
C ASP A 56 -5.54 -0.87 0.32
N VAL A 57 -6.78 -0.41 0.37
CA VAL A 57 -7.96 -1.26 0.54
C VAL A 57 -8.04 -2.32 -0.56
N TRP A 58 -8.48 -3.53 -0.21
CA TRP A 58 -8.61 -4.61 -1.18
C TRP A 58 -9.77 -4.43 -2.17
N VAL A 59 -10.79 -3.68 -1.74
CA VAL A 59 -11.99 -3.43 -2.53
C VAL A 59 -12.25 -1.92 -2.56
N SER A 60 -12.16 -1.35 -3.76
CA SER A 60 -12.44 0.06 -3.97
C SER A 60 -13.95 0.32 -4.02
N MET A 61 -14.36 1.55 -3.74
CA MET A 61 -15.75 1.98 -3.90
C MET A 61 -16.24 1.68 -5.32
N GLY A 62 -17.39 1.00 -5.42
CA GLY A 62 -17.98 0.60 -6.70
C GLY A 62 -17.54 -0.78 -7.21
N GLU A 63 -16.74 -1.52 -6.44
CA GLU A 63 -16.34 -2.91 -6.74
C GLU A 63 -16.83 -3.91 -5.68
N GLU A 64 -17.91 -3.58 -4.95
CA GLU A 64 -18.43 -4.39 -3.84
C GLU A 64 -18.87 -5.81 -4.30
N ASP A 65 -19.22 -5.95 -5.55
CA ASP A 65 -19.55 -7.24 -6.18
C ASP A 65 -18.34 -8.19 -6.28
N LYS A 66 -17.12 -7.65 -6.28
CA LYS A 66 -15.87 -8.41 -6.33
C LYS A 66 -15.30 -8.77 -4.95
N PHE A 67 -16.02 -8.44 -3.88
CA PHE A 67 -15.48 -8.51 -2.51
C PHE A 67 -14.97 -9.92 -2.16
N ALA A 68 -15.76 -10.97 -2.40
CA ALA A 68 -15.37 -12.34 -2.07
C ALA A 68 -14.14 -12.81 -2.86
N GLU A 69 -14.07 -12.49 -4.16
CA GLU A 69 -12.93 -12.81 -5.01
C GLU A 69 -11.65 -12.07 -4.53
N ARG A 70 -11.77 -10.78 -4.21
CA ARG A 70 -10.65 -9.97 -3.73
C ARG A 70 -10.09 -10.47 -2.42
N ILE A 71 -10.93 -10.86 -1.47
CA ILE A 71 -10.50 -11.44 -0.19
C ILE A 71 -9.68 -12.71 -0.43
N GLU A 72 -10.20 -13.65 -1.24
CA GLU A 72 -9.50 -14.90 -1.51
C GLU A 72 -8.13 -14.66 -2.14
N LEU A 73 -8.05 -13.75 -3.13
CA LEU A 73 -6.82 -13.43 -3.84
C LEU A 73 -5.81 -12.67 -2.96
N LEU A 74 -6.26 -11.73 -2.14
CA LEU A 74 -5.39 -10.78 -1.45
C LEU A 74 -5.06 -11.17 -0.01
N THR A 75 -5.77 -12.13 0.59
CA THR A 75 -5.45 -12.62 1.96
C THR A 75 -3.96 -12.97 2.15
N PRO A 76 -3.26 -13.62 1.22
CA PRO A 76 -1.83 -13.89 1.38
C PRO A 76 -0.96 -12.62 1.42
N PHE A 77 -1.46 -11.51 0.91
CA PHE A 77 -0.76 -10.22 0.81
C PHE A 77 -1.09 -9.26 1.95
N GLN A 78 -1.83 -9.70 2.97
CA GLN A 78 -2.12 -8.90 4.15
C GLN A 78 -0.83 -8.46 4.84
N VAL A 79 -0.71 -7.17 5.14
CA VAL A 79 0.42 -6.66 5.92
C VAL A 79 0.21 -6.99 7.40
N ASN A 80 1.06 -7.86 7.92
CA ASN A 80 1.08 -8.34 9.30
C ASN A 80 2.49 -8.28 9.88
N MET A 81 2.63 -8.57 11.18
CA MET A 81 3.94 -8.51 11.85
C MET A 81 4.95 -9.54 11.32
N GLU A 82 4.50 -10.62 10.71
CA GLU A 82 5.40 -11.57 10.04
C GLU A 82 6.00 -10.94 8.78
N MET A 83 5.18 -10.25 7.98
CA MET A 83 5.65 -9.51 6.80
C MET A 83 6.62 -8.37 7.20
N ILE A 84 6.33 -7.64 8.28
CA ILE A 84 7.26 -6.64 8.85
C ILE A 84 8.62 -7.30 9.17
N LYS A 85 8.64 -8.44 9.85
CA LYS A 85 9.87 -9.17 10.18
C LYS A 85 10.63 -9.67 8.95
N LYS A 86 9.93 -10.11 7.92
CA LYS A 86 10.53 -10.57 6.65
C LYS A 86 11.28 -9.47 5.91
N THR A 87 11.03 -8.20 6.17
CA THR A 87 11.84 -7.11 5.60
C THR A 87 13.29 -7.16 6.07
N GLY A 88 13.56 -7.70 7.26
CA GLY A 88 14.87 -7.66 7.91
C GLY A 88 15.30 -6.25 8.34
N ASN A 89 14.42 -5.26 8.24
CA ASN A 89 14.67 -3.87 8.58
C ASN A 89 13.86 -3.47 9.82
N GLU A 90 14.52 -3.28 10.95
CA GLU A 90 13.86 -2.89 12.21
C GLU A 90 13.21 -1.49 12.13
N ASN A 91 13.62 -0.67 11.18
CA ASN A 91 13.12 0.69 10.96
C ASN A 91 12.15 0.79 9.79
N VAL A 92 11.67 -0.34 9.25
CA VAL A 92 10.66 -0.33 8.20
C VAL A 92 9.43 0.45 8.66
N ILE A 93 8.90 1.32 7.80
CA ILE A 93 7.66 2.04 8.07
C ILE A 93 6.50 1.44 7.28
N PHE A 94 5.32 1.45 7.90
CA PHE A 94 4.05 1.07 7.27
C PHE A 94 3.25 2.33 6.92
N LEU A 95 2.76 2.37 5.68
CA LEU A 95 1.93 3.44 5.15
C LEU A 95 0.63 2.90 4.57
N HIS A 96 -0.42 3.72 4.62
CA HIS A 96 -1.73 3.43 4.04
C HIS A 96 -2.42 4.73 3.63
N CYS A 97 -3.11 4.71 2.49
CA CYS A 97 -3.81 5.91 1.99
C CYS A 97 -5.02 6.34 2.82
N LEU A 98 -5.51 5.47 3.73
CA LEU A 98 -6.72 5.62 4.52
C LEU A 98 -8.00 5.88 3.69
N PRO A 99 -9.17 5.37 4.15
CA PRO A 99 -9.38 4.60 5.40
C PRO A 99 -8.80 3.18 5.32
N ALA A 100 -8.40 2.60 6.46
CA ALA A 100 -7.90 1.23 6.56
C ALA A 100 -8.93 0.32 7.25
N PHE A 101 -8.96 -0.95 6.83
CA PHE A 101 -9.81 -1.96 7.46
C PHE A 101 -8.96 -2.89 8.33
N HIS A 102 -8.72 -2.48 9.59
CA HIS A 102 -7.84 -3.17 10.53
C HIS A 102 -8.51 -3.62 11.84
N ASP A 103 -9.76 -3.19 12.09
CA ASP A 103 -10.52 -3.57 13.29
C ASP A 103 -12.04 -3.55 13.06
N THR A 104 -12.81 -3.83 14.10
CA THR A 104 -14.28 -3.81 14.10
C THR A 104 -14.87 -2.61 14.86
N GLU A 105 -14.06 -1.59 15.18
CA GLU A 105 -14.53 -0.42 15.95
C GLU A 105 -15.32 0.58 15.10
N THR A 106 -15.18 0.50 13.77
CA THR A 106 -15.97 1.31 12.84
C THR A 106 -17.26 0.60 12.43
N ALA A 107 -18.28 1.36 12.03
CA ALA A 107 -19.55 0.79 11.53
C ALA A 107 -19.30 -0.14 10.32
N TYR A 108 -18.40 0.27 9.41
CA TYR A 108 -18.04 -0.53 8.25
C TYR A 108 -17.27 -1.80 8.66
N GLY A 109 -16.34 -1.70 9.61
CA GLY A 109 -15.61 -2.85 10.14
C GLY A 109 -16.51 -3.89 10.78
N MET A 110 -17.51 -3.45 11.56
CA MET A 110 -18.49 -4.34 12.15
C MET A 110 -19.37 -5.00 11.08
N GLU A 111 -19.82 -4.25 10.06
CA GLU A 111 -20.59 -4.79 8.94
C GLU A 111 -19.83 -5.90 8.19
N MET A 112 -18.53 -5.68 7.93
CA MET A 112 -17.67 -6.67 7.27
C MET A 112 -17.45 -7.92 8.13
N PHE A 113 -17.32 -7.74 9.44
CA PHE A 113 -17.25 -8.85 10.37
C PHE A 113 -18.55 -9.67 10.40
N GLU A 114 -19.70 -9.02 10.45
CA GLU A 114 -21.00 -9.70 10.44
C GLU A 114 -21.27 -10.45 9.13
N LYS A 115 -20.90 -9.88 7.99
CA LYS A 115 -21.14 -10.46 6.67
C LYS A 115 -20.14 -11.53 6.27
N HIS A 116 -18.86 -11.34 6.61
CA HIS A 116 -17.76 -12.13 6.07
C HIS A 116 -16.88 -12.78 7.14
N GLY A 117 -17.12 -12.50 8.42
CA GLY A 117 -16.33 -13.03 9.54
C GLY A 117 -14.92 -12.42 9.63
N LEU A 118 -14.64 -11.36 8.89
CA LEU A 118 -13.33 -10.72 8.83
C LEU A 118 -13.21 -9.60 9.85
N LYS A 119 -12.18 -9.68 10.70
CA LYS A 119 -11.86 -8.62 11.67
C LYS A 119 -10.85 -7.61 11.13
N GLU A 120 -10.03 -8.03 10.21
CA GLU A 120 -8.91 -7.30 9.61
C GLU A 120 -8.81 -7.70 8.14
N MET A 121 -8.42 -6.80 7.26
CA MET A 121 -8.26 -7.11 5.83
C MET A 121 -6.82 -6.84 5.36
N GLU A 122 -6.57 -5.71 4.72
CA GLU A 122 -5.29 -5.39 4.08
C GLU A 122 -4.13 -5.21 5.07
N VAL A 123 -4.45 -4.93 6.32
CA VAL A 123 -3.47 -4.79 7.41
C VAL A 123 -4.07 -5.29 8.73
N THR A 124 -3.23 -5.89 9.58
CA THR A 124 -3.63 -6.27 10.93
C THR A 124 -3.64 -5.06 11.88
N ASP A 125 -4.52 -5.08 12.89
CA ASP A 125 -4.56 -4.04 13.93
C ASP A 125 -3.23 -3.93 14.66
N GLU A 126 -2.53 -5.05 14.87
CA GLU A 126 -1.20 -5.09 15.46
C GLU A 126 -0.19 -4.22 14.68
N VAL A 127 -0.15 -4.30 13.35
CA VAL A 127 0.72 -3.45 12.52
C VAL A 127 0.22 -2.03 12.51
N PHE A 128 -1.08 -1.81 12.33
CA PHE A 128 -1.68 -0.49 12.23
C PHE A 128 -1.42 0.37 13.47
N ARG A 129 -1.42 -0.24 14.68
CA ARG A 129 -1.14 0.44 15.95
C ARG A 129 0.31 0.33 16.40
N SER A 130 1.18 -0.30 15.63
CA SER A 130 2.59 -0.47 16.00
C SER A 130 3.42 0.80 15.81
N ARG A 131 4.65 0.75 16.32
CA ARG A 131 5.68 1.79 16.06
C ARG A 131 6.05 1.95 14.58
N HIS A 132 5.74 0.96 13.75
CA HIS A 132 6.03 1.00 12.32
C HIS A 132 5.01 1.83 11.54
N SER A 133 3.83 2.06 12.10
CA SER A 133 2.74 2.76 11.42
C SER A 133 2.97 4.28 11.43
N HIS A 134 3.02 4.85 10.22
CA HIS A 134 3.12 6.28 9.98
C HIS A 134 1.95 6.80 9.11
N VAL A 135 0.81 6.11 9.19
CA VAL A 135 -0.37 6.41 8.34
C VAL A 135 -0.95 7.79 8.59
N PHE A 136 -0.94 8.24 9.85
CA PHE A 136 -1.46 9.58 10.20
C PHE A 136 -0.48 10.69 9.85
N ASP A 137 0.83 10.45 10.02
CA ASP A 137 1.88 11.38 9.56
C ASP A 137 1.81 11.55 8.03
N GLN A 138 1.57 10.45 7.31
CA GLN A 138 1.35 10.48 5.86
C GLN A 138 0.11 11.29 5.49
N ALA A 139 -1.00 11.10 6.20
CA ALA A 139 -2.25 11.84 5.95
C ALA A 139 -2.06 13.34 6.19
N GLU A 140 -1.37 13.74 7.26
CA GLU A 140 -1.01 15.12 7.51
C GLU A 140 -0.11 15.70 6.43
N ASN A 141 0.93 14.95 6.02
CA ASN A 141 1.87 15.38 4.99
C ASN A 141 1.20 15.62 3.63
N ARG A 142 0.09 14.94 3.34
CA ARG A 142 -0.70 15.21 2.13
C ARG A 142 -1.20 16.66 2.08
N MET A 143 -1.62 17.22 3.20
CA MET A 143 -2.02 18.64 3.29
C MET A 143 -0.86 19.56 2.91
N HIS A 144 0.35 19.30 3.41
CA HIS A 144 1.54 20.10 3.13
C HIS A 144 1.97 20.01 1.67
N THR A 145 1.94 18.81 1.07
CA THR A 145 2.31 18.63 -0.33
C THR A 145 1.32 19.28 -1.28
N ILE A 146 0.02 19.17 -1.04
CA ILE A 146 -1.01 19.85 -1.84
C ILE A 146 -0.86 21.37 -1.73
N LYS A 147 -0.63 21.88 -0.51
CA LYS A 147 -0.39 23.32 -0.30
C LYS A 147 0.86 23.82 -1.04
N ALA A 148 1.93 23.03 -1.07
CA ALA A 148 3.13 23.36 -1.84
C ALA A 148 2.85 23.40 -3.35
N VAL A 149 2.08 22.44 -3.89
CA VAL A 149 1.68 22.45 -5.30
C VAL A 149 0.82 23.67 -5.62
N MET A 150 -0.15 24.01 -4.77
CA MET A 150 -0.97 25.22 -4.96
C MET A 150 -0.11 26.49 -4.94
N ALA A 151 0.82 26.61 -4.00
CA ALA A 151 1.72 27.75 -3.94
C ALA A 151 2.59 27.85 -5.21
N ALA A 152 3.13 26.74 -5.68
CA ALA A 152 3.99 26.71 -6.86
C ALA A 152 3.24 26.95 -8.19
N THR A 153 1.93 26.69 -8.23
CA THR A 153 1.14 26.80 -9.48
C THR A 153 0.26 28.05 -9.54
N LEU A 154 -0.16 28.57 -8.39
CA LEU A 154 -1.12 29.68 -8.30
C LEU A 154 -0.53 30.92 -7.58
N GLY A 155 0.63 30.76 -6.91
CA GLY A 155 1.29 31.85 -6.20
C GLY A 155 2.19 32.66 -7.11
N ASP A 156 2.32 33.93 -6.81
CA ASP A 156 3.34 34.82 -7.40
C ASP A 156 4.67 34.60 -6.65
N ILE A 157 5.38 33.50 -6.99
CA ILE A 157 6.68 33.17 -6.40
C ILE A 157 7.77 33.42 -7.41
#